data_79aa7f8f2b540bde7bba724c74babdf5
#
_entry.id   79aa7f8f2b540bde7bba724c74babdf5
#
_cell.length_a   1.000
_cell.length_b   1.000
_cell.length_c   1.000
_cell.angle_alpha   90.00
_cell.angle_beta   90.00
_cell.angle_gamma   90.00
#
_symmetry.space_group_name_H-M   'P 1'
#
loop_
_entity.id
_entity.type
_entity.pdbx_description
1 polymer ?
#
loop_
_entity_poly.entity_id
_entity_poly.type
_entity_poly.pdbx_seq_one_letter_code
_entity_poly.pdbx_strand_id
1 'polypeptide(L)'
;STPKPSSAASDVYKRQMINNFNINQVGEYKREGIVHRLDRVTSGIMICPIDSEAFHQLQKDFKSRKIKKKYKAITEGTLKSKTGEINLPLIHSQNNRRKREISKNGREAITKYNTISKTNSFSLLDIDLITGRNHQIRAHFEYLKAPIVNDVLYGAKKVNDLDENTICLQSYDIEFKLFDKDYKFSIDEPDYFSLIMNM
;
A
#
# COMPACT_ATOMS: atom_id res chain seq x y z
N SER A 1 -9.14 -24.48 11.47
CA SER A 1 -8.41 -23.25 11.85
C SER A 1 -8.87 -22.12 10.95
N THR A 2 -9.47 -21.10 11.51
CA THR A 2 -9.87 -19.88 10.79
C THR A 2 -8.64 -19.22 10.16
N PRO A 3 -8.67 -18.85 8.86
CA PRO A 3 -7.54 -18.19 8.21
C PRO A 3 -7.21 -16.88 8.93
N LYS A 4 -5.92 -16.60 9.14
CA LYS A 4 -5.47 -15.32 9.69
C LYS A 4 -5.98 -14.16 8.82
N PRO A 5 -6.44 -13.03 9.38
CA PRO A 5 -7.01 -11.90 8.62
C PRO A 5 -6.11 -11.36 7.49
N SER A 6 -4.79 -11.53 7.59
CA SER A 6 -3.85 -11.12 6.54
C SER A 6 -3.85 -12.05 5.31
N SER A 7 -4.41 -13.25 5.41
CA SER A 7 -4.57 -14.17 4.29
C SER A 7 -5.85 -13.89 3.50
N ALA A 8 -6.87 -13.31 4.13
CA ALA A 8 -8.18 -13.10 3.50
C ALA A 8 -8.14 -12.18 2.28
N ALA A 9 -7.33 -11.11 2.28
CA ALA A 9 -7.22 -10.22 1.11
C ALA A 9 -6.47 -10.90 -0.05
N SER A 10 -5.37 -11.59 0.23
CA SER A 10 -4.65 -12.37 -0.79
C SER A 10 -5.52 -13.51 -1.33
N ASP A 11 -6.39 -14.09 -0.52
CA ASP A 11 -7.30 -15.15 -0.92
C ASP A 11 -8.41 -14.67 -1.87
N VAL A 12 -8.88 -13.42 -1.72
CA VAL A 12 -9.85 -12.81 -2.65
C VAL A 12 -9.22 -12.59 -4.02
N TYR A 13 -8.07 -11.91 -4.10
CA TYR A 13 -7.36 -11.70 -5.37
C TYR A 13 -6.97 -13.02 -6.04
N LYS A 14 -6.49 -13.98 -5.26
CA LYS A 14 -6.16 -15.31 -5.75
C LYS A 14 -7.36 -16.00 -6.36
N ARG A 15 -8.53 -15.98 -5.72
CA ARG A 15 -9.77 -16.54 -6.27
C ARG A 15 -10.17 -15.88 -7.59
N GLN A 16 -10.11 -14.56 -7.67
CA GLN A 16 -10.39 -13.82 -8.90
C GLN A 16 -9.43 -14.22 -10.02
N MET A 17 -8.13 -14.33 -9.72
CA MET A 17 -7.12 -14.74 -10.69
C MET A 17 -7.31 -16.18 -11.14
N ILE A 18 -7.58 -17.11 -10.22
CA ILE A 18 -7.87 -18.54 -10.57
C ILE A 18 -9.12 -18.65 -11.42
N ASN A 19 -10.18 -17.90 -11.10
CA ASN A 19 -11.45 -17.97 -11.83
C ASN A 19 -11.36 -17.36 -13.24
N ASN A 20 -10.55 -16.32 -13.43
CA ASN A 20 -10.47 -15.60 -14.71
C ASN A 20 -9.28 -16.05 -15.57
N PHE A 21 -8.25 -16.62 -14.95
CA PHE A 21 -7.00 -17.03 -15.61
C PHE A 21 -6.53 -18.36 -15.02
N ASN A 22 -6.08 -19.28 -15.84
CA ASN A 22 -5.59 -20.60 -15.38
C ASN A 22 -4.19 -20.47 -14.74
N ILE A 23 -4.11 -19.93 -13.52
CA ILE A 23 -2.85 -19.66 -12.80
C ILE A 23 -2.45 -20.73 -11.78
N ASN A 24 -3.09 -21.91 -11.80
CA ASN A 24 -2.87 -22.94 -10.78
C ASN A 24 -1.42 -23.46 -10.68
N GLN A 25 -0.59 -23.17 -11.68
CA GLN A 25 0.83 -23.54 -11.73
C GLN A 25 1.77 -22.33 -11.75
N VAL A 26 1.24 -21.12 -11.57
CA VAL A 26 2.01 -19.88 -11.64
C VAL A 26 2.54 -19.52 -10.25
N GLY A 27 3.84 -19.72 -10.01
CA GLY A 27 4.50 -19.34 -8.78
C GLY A 27 4.51 -20.39 -7.68
N GLU A 28 4.64 -19.96 -6.43
CA GLU A 28 4.76 -20.83 -5.26
C GLU A 28 3.40 -21.34 -4.77
N TYR A 29 3.34 -22.56 -4.25
CA TYR A 29 2.14 -23.12 -3.61
C TYR A 29 1.56 -22.15 -2.55
N LYS A 30 0.28 -21.88 -2.61
CA LYS A 30 -0.51 -20.89 -1.84
C LYS A 30 -0.26 -19.41 -2.19
N ARG A 31 0.57 -19.09 -3.19
CA ARG A 31 0.82 -17.72 -3.67
C ARG A 31 0.78 -17.61 -5.17
N GLU A 32 0.02 -18.46 -5.82
CA GLU A 32 -0.10 -18.51 -7.28
C GLU A 32 -0.47 -17.13 -7.83
N GLY A 33 0.33 -16.62 -8.77
CA GLY A 33 0.15 -15.30 -9.40
C GLY A 33 0.33 -14.08 -8.48
N ILE A 34 0.80 -14.23 -7.23
CA ILE A 34 0.92 -13.12 -6.27
C ILE A 34 2.39 -12.78 -6.02
N VAL A 35 2.89 -11.72 -6.62
CA VAL A 35 4.28 -11.23 -6.46
C VAL A 35 4.39 -10.07 -5.46
N HIS A 36 3.30 -9.35 -5.20
CA HIS A 36 3.19 -8.32 -4.16
C HIS A 36 1.77 -8.26 -3.60
N ARG A 37 1.53 -7.34 -2.68
CA ARG A 37 0.22 -7.22 -2.03
C ARG A 37 -0.11 -5.77 -1.69
N LEU A 38 -1.39 -5.47 -1.62
CA LEU A 38 -1.96 -4.30 -0.94
C LEU A 38 -2.55 -4.73 0.42
N ASP A 39 -2.65 -3.79 1.35
CA ASP A 39 -3.42 -4.01 2.58
C ASP A 39 -4.91 -4.11 2.24
N ARG A 40 -5.69 -4.83 3.02
CA ARG A 40 -7.14 -5.03 2.77
C ARG A 40 -7.91 -3.71 2.58
N VAL A 41 -7.47 -2.67 3.28
CA VAL A 41 -8.10 -1.35 3.30
C VAL A 41 -7.49 -0.36 2.31
N THR A 42 -6.47 -0.77 1.54
CA THR A 42 -5.79 0.04 0.52
C THR A 42 -6.34 -0.30 -0.85
N SER A 43 -6.81 0.70 -1.58
CA SER A 43 -7.27 0.55 -2.97
C SER A 43 -6.11 0.65 -3.97
N GLY A 44 -6.38 0.33 -5.24
CA GLY A 44 -5.47 0.65 -6.33
C GLY A 44 -4.92 -0.52 -7.12
N ILE A 45 -3.82 -0.26 -7.84
CA ILE A 45 -3.21 -1.17 -8.82
C ILE A 45 -2.42 -2.28 -8.12
N MET A 46 -2.63 -3.51 -8.60
CA MET A 46 -1.85 -4.68 -8.24
C MET A 46 -1.44 -5.45 -9.50
N ILE A 47 -0.17 -5.89 -9.57
CA ILE A 47 0.35 -6.73 -10.66
C ILE A 47 0.16 -8.19 -10.28
N CYS A 48 -0.47 -8.96 -11.16
CA CYS A 48 -0.65 -10.40 -11.02
C CYS A 48 -0.19 -11.09 -12.30
N PRO A 49 1.02 -11.70 -12.33
CA PRO A 49 1.48 -12.47 -13.47
C PRO A 49 0.62 -13.70 -13.69
N ILE A 50 0.39 -14.03 -14.95
CA ILE A 50 -0.42 -15.21 -15.38
C ILE A 50 0.43 -16.35 -15.95
N ASP A 51 1.74 -16.16 -16.05
CA ASP A 51 2.71 -17.19 -16.43
C ASP A 51 3.89 -17.24 -15.47
N SER A 52 4.61 -18.37 -15.45
CA SER A 52 5.68 -18.63 -14.49
C SER A 52 6.93 -17.80 -14.74
N GLU A 53 7.26 -17.48 -16.00
CA GLU A 53 8.45 -16.71 -16.33
C GLU A 53 8.28 -15.26 -15.85
N ALA A 54 7.13 -14.63 -16.16
CA ALA A 54 6.77 -13.31 -15.64
C ALA A 54 6.71 -13.28 -14.12
N PHE A 55 6.19 -14.35 -13.48
CA PHE A 55 6.16 -14.46 -12.02
C PHE A 55 7.56 -14.38 -11.41
N HIS A 56 8.49 -15.20 -11.88
CA HIS A 56 9.86 -15.22 -11.35
C HIS A 56 10.62 -13.92 -11.61
N GLN A 57 10.45 -13.34 -12.79
CA GLN A 57 11.09 -12.06 -13.11
C GLN A 57 10.54 -10.93 -12.22
N LEU A 58 9.22 -10.79 -12.12
CA LEU A 58 8.60 -9.77 -11.27
C LEU A 58 8.92 -9.96 -9.79
N GLN A 59 8.94 -11.20 -9.29
CA GLN A 59 9.34 -11.51 -7.91
C GLN A 59 10.77 -11.02 -7.63
N LYS A 60 11.72 -11.26 -8.57
CA LYS A 60 13.09 -10.76 -8.50
C LYS A 60 13.14 -9.23 -8.51
N ASP A 61 12.34 -8.59 -9.36
CA ASP A 61 12.33 -7.14 -9.52
C ASP A 61 11.68 -6.42 -8.33
N PHE A 62 10.63 -7.01 -7.72
CA PHE A 62 10.12 -6.53 -6.43
C PHE A 62 11.17 -6.63 -5.32
N LYS A 63 11.89 -7.77 -5.23
CA LYS A 63 12.94 -7.98 -4.23
C LYS A 63 14.12 -7.01 -4.41
N SER A 64 14.50 -6.71 -5.65
CA SER A 64 15.59 -5.79 -6.00
C SER A 64 15.15 -4.32 -6.11
N ARG A 65 13.88 -4.00 -5.77
CA ARG A 65 13.32 -2.64 -5.78
C ARG A 65 13.36 -1.94 -7.15
N LYS A 66 13.30 -2.69 -8.23
CA LYS A 66 13.27 -2.13 -9.59
C LYS A 66 11.90 -1.62 -10.00
N ILE A 67 10.84 -2.08 -9.33
CA ILE A 67 9.46 -1.68 -9.59
C ILE A 67 9.16 -0.41 -8.81
N LYS A 68 8.85 0.67 -9.52
CA LYS A 68 8.43 1.93 -8.91
C LYS A 68 6.95 1.87 -8.57
N LYS A 69 6.59 2.37 -7.40
CA LYS A 69 5.20 2.38 -6.91
C LYS A 69 4.91 3.72 -6.29
N LYS A 70 3.85 4.37 -6.79
CA LYS A 70 3.37 5.61 -6.21
C LYS A 70 2.00 5.44 -5.58
N TYR A 71 1.81 6.14 -4.49
CA TYR A 71 0.57 6.16 -3.74
C TYR A 71 0.04 7.57 -3.60
N LYS A 72 -1.27 7.72 -3.63
CA LYS A 72 -1.96 8.91 -3.14
C LYS A 72 -2.49 8.63 -1.75
N ALA A 73 -2.37 9.61 -0.87
CA ALA A 73 -2.93 9.49 0.47
C ALA A 73 -3.45 10.84 0.96
N ILE A 74 -4.51 10.82 1.77
CA ILE A 74 -4.91 11.97 2.56
C ILE A 74 -4.60 11.66 4.02
N THR A 75 -3.88 12.58 4.68
CA THR A 75 -3.58 12.47 6.10
C THR A 75 -4.37 13.49 6.92
N GLU A 76 -4.66 13.15 8.19
CA GLU A 76 -5.17 14.11 9.15
C GLU A 76 -4.08 15.11 9.53
N GLY A 77 -4.46 16.39 9.64
CA GLY A 77 -3.53 17.46 9.98
C GLY A 77 -2.58 17.87 8.84
N THR A 78 -1.65 18.76 9.18
CA THR A 78 -0.69 19.31 8.24
C THR A 78 0.73 18.85 8.58
N LEU A 79 1.46 18.41 7.57
CA LEU A 79 2.86 18.06 7.71
C LEU A 79 3.73 19.32 7.81
N LYS A 80 4.79 19.28 8.61
CA LYS A 80 5.71 20.41 8.81
C LYS A 80 6.44 20.79 7.52
N SER A 81 6.80 19.82 6.70
CA SER A 81 7.52 20.02 5.44
C SER A 81 6.68 19.60 4.26
N LYS A 82 6.79 20.36 3.15
CA LYS A 82 6.11 20.01 1.89
C LYS A 82 6.58 18.68 1.33
N THR A 83 7.87 18.37 1.47
CA THR A 83 8.48 17.12 1.04
C THR A 83 9.23 16.49 2.19
N GLY A 84 9.38 15.18 2.19
CA GLY A 84 10.17 14.48 3.19
C GLY A 84 10.49 13.03 2.82
N GLU A 85 11.48 12.49 3.54
CA GLU A 85 11.80 11.06 3.54
C GLU A 85 11.66 10.52 4.96
N ILE A 86 10.90 9.45 5.11
CA ILE A 86 10.75 8.71 6.36
C ILE A 86 11.56 7.42 6.19
N ASN A 87 12.71 7.35 6.84
CA ASN A 87 13.58 6.17 6.84
C ASN A 87 13.62 5.58 8.26
N LEU A 88 12.56 4.88 8.62
CA LEU A 88 12.35 4.34 9.96
C LEU A 88 11.97 2.86 9.89
N PRO A 89 12.80 1.96 10.47
CA PRO A 89 12.57 0.52 10.39
C PRO A 89 11.29 0.08 11.12
N LEU A 90 10.67 -0.98 10.62
CA LEU A 90 9.38 -1.49 11.10
C LEU A 90 9.47 -2.92 11.63
N ILE A 91 8.80 -3.17 12.76
CA ILE A 91 8.55 -4.51 13.33
C ILE A 91 7.04 -4.79 13.42
N HIS A 92 6.70 -6.01 13.81
CA HIS A 92 5.37 -6.30 14.34
C HIS A 92 5.22 -5.61 15.70
N SER A 93 4.08 -4.94 15.93
CA SER A 93 3.81 -4.36 17.23
C SER A 93 3.67 -5.46 18.28
N GLN A 94 4.29 -5.24 19.43
CA GLN A 94 4.18 -6.15 20.58
C GLN A 94 2.80 -6.06 21.24
N ASN A 95 2.22 -4.88 21.24
CA ASN A 95 0.93 -4.61 21.90
C ASN A 95 -0.29 -4.92 21.01
N ASN A 96 -0.14 -4.87 19.69
CA ASN A 96 -1.22 -5.16 18.76
C ASN A 96 -0.71 -5.89 17.52
N ARG A 97 -0.92 -7.20 17.46
CA ARG A 97 -0.46 -8.08 16.37
C ARG A 97 -0.96 -7.67 14.97
N ARG A 98 -2.00 -6.85 14.86
CA ARG A 98 -2.50 -6.32 13.59
C ARG A 98 -1.72 -5.11 13.11
N LYS A 99 -0.91 -4.45 13.99
CA LYS A 99 -0.13 -3.25 13.66
C LYS A 99 1.32 -3.55 13.32
N ARG A 100 1.94 -2.58 12.65
CA ARG A 100 3.39 -2.39 12.59
C ARG A 100 3.75 -1.17 13.41
N GLU A 101 4.93 -1.16 13.98
CA GLU A 101 5.46 -0.02 14.73
C GLU A 101 6.93 0.20 14.39
N ILE A 102 7.40 1.43 14.63
CA ILE A 102 8.77 1.82 14.40
C ILE A 102 9.66 1.26 15.51
N SER A 103 10.75 0.63 15.11
CA SER A 103 11.77 0.11 16.04
C SER A 103 13.13 0.02 15.37
N LYS A 104 14.19 0.37 16.10
CA LYS A 104 15.58 0.25 15.61
C LYS A 104 15.95 -1.18 15.20
N ASN A 105 15.31 -2.18 15.79
CA ASN A 105 15.50 -3.60 15.47
C ASN A 105 14.60 -4.07 14.31
N GLY A 106 13.91 -3.14 13.64
CA GLY A 106 12.98 -3.43 12.56
C GLY A 106 13.67 -3.68 11.22
N ARG A 107 12.85 -4.07 10.24
CA ARG A 107 13.28 -4.15 8.85
C ARG A 107 13.26 -2.76 8.24
N GLU A 108 14.30 -2.42 7.48
CA GLU A 108 14.41 -1.17 6.73
C GLU A 108 13.10 -0.83 6.01
N ALA A 109 12.64 0.42 6.19
CA ALA A 109 11.43 0.92 5.57
C ALA A 109 11.64 2.40 5.19
N ILE A 110 11.51 2.70 3.88
CA ILE A 110 11.76 4.04 3.32
C ILE A 110 10.53 4.48 2.52
N THR A 111 9.96 5.61 2.93
CA THR A 111 8.81 6.26 2.29
C THR A 111 9.17 7.72 1.99
N LYS A 112 9.06 8.14 0.73
CA LYS A 112 9.20 9.56 0.36
C LYS A 112 7.82 10.14 0.10
N TYR A 113 7.63 11.40 0.43
CA TYR A 113 6.36 12.07 0.18
C TYR A 113 6.54 13.50 -0.32
N ASN A 114 5.56 13.96 -1.07
CA ASN A 114 5.37 15.35 -1.47
C ASN A 114 3.92 15.75 -1.22
N THR A 115 3.70 16.84 -0.52
CA THR A 115 2.36 17.40 -0.30
C THR A 115 1.91 18.13 -1.56
N ILE A 116 0.84 17.65 -2.18
CA ILE A 116 0.24 18.22 -3.39
C ILE A 116 -0.62 19.43 -3.02
N SER A 117 -1.50 19.24 -2.04
CA SER A 117 -2.39 20.27 -1.52
C SER A 117 -2.68 20.04 -0.04
N LYS A 118 -3.16 21.07 0.64
CA LYS A 118 -3.55 21.01 2.05
C LYS A 118 -4.72 21.94 2.33
N THR A 119 -5.54 21.54 3.28
CA THR A 119 -6.55 22.36 3.94
C THR A 119 -6.11 22.65 5.38
N ASN A 120 -6.99 23.23 6.20
CA ASN A 120 -6.69 23.40 7.64
C ASN A 120 -6.64 22.05 8.39
N SER A 121 -7.33 21.01 7.87
CA SER A 121 -7.52 19.74 8.56
C SER A 121 -6.80 18.57 7.88
N PHE A 122 -6.49 18.65 6.59
CA PHE A 122 -6.01 17.52 5.79
C PHE A 122 -4.84 17.90 4.87
N SER A 123 -4.05 16.90 4.51
CA SER A 123 -3.00 17.03 3.50
C SER A 123 -3.13 15.91 2.46
N LEU A 124 -3.21 16.27 1.18
CA LEU A 124 -3.13 15.33 0.05
C LEU A 124 -1.66 15.14 -0.35
N LEU A 125 -1.24 13.89 -0.40
CA LEU A 125 0.15 13.49 -0.59
C LEU A 125 0.34 12.65 -1.84
N ASP A 126 1.44 12.90 -2.56
CA ASP A 126 2.06 11.96 -3.50
C ASP A 126 3.20 11.23 -2.76
N ILE A 127 3.22 9.91 -2.82
CA ILE A 127 4.12 9.07 -2.03
C ILE A 127 4.88 8.11 -2.94
N ASP A 128 6.22 8.17 -2.91
CA ASP A 128 7.08 7.16 -3.50
C ASP A 128 7.40 6.07 -2.46
N LEU A 129 6.92 4.85 -2.72
CA LEU A 129 7.14 3.71 -1.82
C LEU A 129 8.41 2.95 -2.22
N ILE A 130 9.55 3.29 -1.61
CA ILE A 130 10.86 2.71 -1.94
C ILE A 130 10.97 1.26 -1.45
N THR A 131 10.53 0.99 -0.24
CA THR A 131 10.38 -0.36 0.32
C THR A 131 8.90 -0.72 0.45
N GLY A 132 8.56 -2.00 0.54
CA GLY A 132 7.16 -2.46 0.63
C GLY A 132 6.91 -3.31 1.87
N ARG A 133 7.06 -2.74 3.07
CA ARG A 133 6.70 -3.47 4.31
C ARG A 133 5.21 -3.41 4.55
N ASN A 134 4.70 -4.43 5.23
CA ASN A 134 3.29 -4.47 5.60
C ASN A 134 2.91 -3.22 6.42
N HIS A 135 1.82 -2.54 6.10
CA HIS A 135 1.33 -1.31 6.71
C HIS A 135 2.35 -0.15 6.73
N GLN A 136 3.36 -0.15 5.85
CA GLN A 136 4.48 0.79 5.95
C GLN A 136 4.03 2.26 5.95
N ILE A 137 3.28 2.69 4.94
CA ILE A 137 2.80 4.07 4.82
C ILE A 137 1.99 4.44 6.06
N ARG A 138 1.08 3.59 6.48
CA ARG A 138 0.18 3.78 7.63
C ARG A 138 0.96 4.01 8.94
N ALA A 139 1.95 3.14 9.23
CA ALA A 139 2.79 3.26 10.42
C ALA A 139 3.71 4.49 10.37
N HIS A 140 4.24 4.83 9.21
CA HIS A 140 5.10 6.00 9.05
C HIS A 140 4.33 7.30 9.29
N PHE A 141 3.10 7.44 8.76
CA PHE A 141 2.30 8.64 8.97
C PHE A 141 1.68 8.72 10.37
N GLU A 142 1.34 7.58 11.01
CA GLU A 142 1.01 7.57 12.44
C GLU A 142 2.17 8.14 13.29
N TYR A 143 3.40 7.72 13.01
CA TYR A 143 4.58 8.24 13.70
C TYR A 143 4.76 9.76 13.56
N LEU A 144 4.47 10.30 12.37
CA LEU A 144 4.49 11.75 12.13
C LEU A 144 3.30 12.49 12.77
N LYS A 145 2.42 11.80 13.50
CA LYS A 145 1.18 12.36 14.07
C LYS A 145 0.22 12.92 13.01
N ALA A 146 0.27 12.35 11.82
CA ALA A 146 -0.57 12.66 10.69
C ALA A 146 -1.11 11.36 10.07
N PRO A 147 -1.95 10.57 10.80
CA PRO A 147 -2.43 9.28 10.32
C PRO A 147 -3.23 9.44 9.02
N ILE A 148 -3.28 8.36 8.23
CA ILE A 148 -4.11 8.31 7.02
C ILE A 148 -5.59 8.44 7.41
N VAL A 149 -6.34 9.31 6.74
CA VAL A 149 -7.77 9.53 7.01
C VAL A 149 -8.54 8.23 7.00
N ASN A 150 -9.41 8.06 8.00
CA ASN A 150 -10.22 6.87 8.29
C ASN A 150 -9.42 5.62 8.70
N ASP A 151 -8.11 5.71 8.92
CA ASP A 151 -7.30 4.60 9.42
C ASP A 151 -7.34 4.51 10.95
N VAL A 152 -8.49 4.08 11.47
CA VAL A 152 -8.76 3.96 12.91
C VAL A 152 -7.73 3.04 13.60
N LEU A 153 -7.23 2.01 12.90
CA LEU A 153 -6.19 1.13 13.43
C LEU A 153 -4.90 1.90 13.77
N TYR A 154 -4.60 2.96 13.04
CA TYR A 154 -3.43 3.83 13.20
C TYR A 154 -3.76 5.19 13.81
N GLY A 155 -4.92 5.32 14.46
CA GLY A 155 -5.25 6.48 15.31
C GLY A 155 -5.96 7.62 14.60
N ALA A 156 -6.37 7.46 13.35
CA ALA A 156 -7.22 8.41 12.68
C ALA A 156 -8.65 8.37 13.23
N LYS A 157 -9.37 9.46 13.05
CA LYS A 157 -10.81 9.51 13.34
C LYS A 157 -11.59 8.74 12.27
N LYS A 158 -12.67 8.10 12.70
CA LYS A 158 -13.62 7.48 11.77
C LYS A 158 -14.36 8.59 10.99
N VAL A 159 -14.45 8.44 9.68
CA VAL A 159 -15.26 9.30 8.80
C VAL A 159 -16.56 8.58 8.51
N ASN A 160 -17.70 9.20 8.87
CA ASN A 160 -19.03 8.55 8.77
C ASN A 160 -19.45 8.25 7.33
N ASP A 161 -19.01 9.06 6.37
CA ASP A 161 -19.33 8.91 4.95
C ASP A 161 -18.44 7.90 4.22
N LEU A 162 -17.48 7.26 4.93
CA LEU A 162 -16.63 6.22 4.38
C LEU A 162 -16.93 4.87 5.03
N ASP A 163 -16.88 3.82 4.19
CA ASP A 163 -16.91 2.43 4.68
C ASP A 163 -15.76 2.17 5.66
N GLU A 164 -16.01 1.39 6.69
CA GLU A 164 -15.01 1.06 7.74
C GLU A 164 -13.77 0.34 7.22
N ASN A 165 -13.85 -0.28 6.05
CA ASN A 165 -12.72 -0.94 5.37
C ASN A 165 -12.04 -0.04 4.34
N THR A 166 -12.44 1.23 4.22
CA THR A 166 -11.85 2.21 3.29
C THR A 166 -11.00 3.20 4.06
N ILE A 167 -9.76 3.38 3.64
CA ILE A 167 -8.89 4.46 4.11
C ILE A 167 -8.47 5.32 2.90
N CYS A 168 -8.12 6.57 3.13
CA CYS A 168 -7.65 7.45 2.06
C CYS A 168 -6.21 7.12 1.65
N LEU A 169 -5.99 5.90 1.14
CA LEU A 169 -4.71 5.41 0.63
C LEU A 169 -4.93 4.57 -0.62
N GLN A 170 -4.31 4.98 -1.73
CA GLN A 170 -4.45 4.34 -3.04
C GLN A 170 -3.07 4.10 -3.68
N SER A 171 -2.82 2.90 -4.17
CA SER A 171 -1.72 2.59 -5.10
C SER A 171 -2.15 3.04 -6.50
N TYR A 172 -1.77 4.24 -6.93
CA TYR A 172 -2.33 4.85 -8.14
C TYR A 172 -1.46 4.73 -9.37
N ASP A 173 -0.14 4.53 -9.20
CA ASP A 173 0.81 4.45 -10.32
C ASP A 173 1.84 3.36 -10.06
N ILE A 174 2.15 2.58 -11.10
CA ILE A 174 3.17 1.54 -11.06
C ILE A 174 3.95 1.51 -12.37
N GLU A 175 5.28 1.51 -12.27
CA GLU A 175 6.19 1.43 -13.41
C GLU A 175 7.17 0.26 -13.23
N PHE A 176 7.35 -0.53 -14.27
CA PHE A 176 8.30 -1.66 -14.27
C PHE A 176 8.72 -2.03 -15.68
N LYS A 177 9.83 -2.76 -15.80
CA LYS A 177 10.29 -3.38 -17.03
C LYS A 177 10.11 -4.89 -16.95
N LEU A 178 9.55 -5.50 -17.97
CA LEU A 178 9.39 -6.94 -18.08
C LEU A 178 9.73 -7.39 -19.51
N PHE A 179 10.65 -8.35 -19.65
CA PHE A 179 11.11 -8.85 -20.95
C PHE A 179 11.51 -7.73 -21.95
N ASP A 180 12.36 -6.81 -21.46
CA ASP A 180 12.84 -5.62 -22.20
C ASP A 180 11.78 -4.59 -22.63
N LYS A 181 10.53 -4.79 -22.22
CA LYS A 181 9.43 -3.84 -22.46
C LYS A 181 9.10 -3.06 -21.18
N ASP A 182 8.98 -1.75 -21.33
CA ASP A 182 8.56 -0.85 -20.25
C ASP A 182 7.04 -0.82 -20.14
N TYR A 183 6.56 -0.87 -18.91
CA TYR A 183 5.15 -0.80 -18.55
C TYR A 183 4.92 0.30 -17.53
N LYS A 184 3.88 1.08 -17.75
CA LYS A 184 3.37 2.08 -16.83
C LYS A 184 1.86 2.00 -16.79
N PHE A 185 1.29 1.93 -15.59
CA PHE A 185 -0.14 1.94 -15.35
C PHE A 185 -0.47 2.97 -14.28
N SER A 186 -1.51 3.76 -14.54
CA SER A 186 -2.02 4.77 -13.61
C SER A 186 -3.53 4.72 -13.56
N ILE A 187 -4.11 5.07 -12.43
CA ILE A 187 -5.56 5.22 -12.23
C ILE A 187 -5.84 6.56 -11.55
N ASP A 188 -7.03 7.09 -11.78
CA ASP A 188 -7.49 8.32 -11.17
C ASP A 188 -7.74 8.18 -9.67
N GLU A 189 -7.76 9.31 -8.97
CA GLU A 189 -8.12 9.39 -7.57
C GLU A 189 -9.59 8.98 -7.37
N PRO A 190 -9.92 8.25 -6.30
CA PRO A 190 -11.30 7.93 -5.98
C PRO A 190 -12.08 9.22 -5.61
N ASP A 191 -13.36 9.27 -5.94
CA ASP A 191 -14.24 10.43 -5.70
C ASP A 191 -14.24 10.89 -4.22
N TYR A 192 -14.12 9.94 -3.29
CA TYR A 192 -14.07 10.26 -1.86
C TYR A 192 -12.81 11.06 -1.45
N PHE A 193 -11.74 11.10 -2.26
CA PHE A 193 -10.60 11.98 -1.98
C PHE A 193 -11.00 13.45 -2.10
N SER A 194 -11.72 13.81 -3.16
CA SER A 194 -12.27 15.16 -3.34
C SER A 194 -13.27 15.51 -2.24
N LEU A 195 -14.12 14.56 -1.84
CA LEU A 195 -15.07 14.75 -0.75
C LEU A 195 -14.33 15.14 0.56
N ILE A 196 -13.30 14.39 0.94
CA ILE A 196 -12.53 14.66 2.16
C ILE A 196 -11.77 15.98 2.09
N MET A 197 -11.17 16.32 0.93
CA MET A 197 -10.42 17.57 0.78
C MET A 197 -11.28 18.81 0.77
N ASN A 198 -12.59 18.68 0.57
CA ASN A 198 -13.57 19.77 0.61
C ASN A 198 -14.28 19.92 1.98
N MET A 199 -13.98 19.04 2.95
CA MET A 199 -14.44 19.11 4.35
C MET A 199 -13.58 20.09 5.16
#